data_d03cc3d8bb4c414fc41aa12b7b8e1fbd
#
_entry.id   d03cc3d8bb4c414fc41aa12b7b8e1fbd
#
_cell.length_a   1.000
_cell.length_b   1.000
_cell.length_c   1.000
_cell.angle_alpha   90.00
_cell.angle_beta   90.00
_cell.angle_gamma   90.00
#
_symmetry.space_group_name_H-M   'P 1'
#
loop_
_entity.id
_entity.type
_entity.pdbx_description
1 polymer ?
#
loop_
_entity_poly.entity_id
_entity_poly.type
_entity_poly.pdbx_seq_one_letter_code
_entity_poly.pdbx_strand_id
1 'polypeptide(L)'
;MPQGSTRSGARAAAAFPGNITTLVFDVLGTVVDETGTVTQELADAFAATGAGREPARATAQLWQQRLAGLVERVRHGEEPWQDNDTLRRRALEEALLAGGAPAVTGETFEHLAQVGHRLRPWPDAPAALARLARHFAVVALTNAGLAQATDLSAAGGLTWHCLLSTDELRTYKPDPAVYSLPMDRLAVAPAHSLFVAAHPWDLDAAHECGYRTALVRRPGADRPDDPARYDLRCPGLTALADRLTDAVANGGAAADGAGGTAP
;
A
#
# COMPACT_ATOMS: atom_id res chain seq x y z
N MET A 1 15.82 -46.55 -29.58
CA MET A 1 14.94 -45.40 -29.31
C MET A 1 14.82 -45.23 -27.80
N PRO A 2 15.58 -44.34 -27.11
CA PRO A 2 15.33 -44.03 -25.69
C PRO A 2 14.41 -42.83 -25.60
N GLN A 3 13.33 -43.03 -24.84
CA GLN A 3 12.32 -42.03 -24.56
C GLN A 3 12.91 -40.97 -23.58
N GLY A 4 12.91 -39.72 -24.02
CA GLY A 4 13.28 -38.58 -23.22
C GLY A 4 12.21 -38.28 -22.16
N SER A 5 12.52 -38.51 -20.90
CA SER A 5 11.74 -38.08 -19.75
C SER A 5 11.95 -36.57 -19.53
N THR A 6 10.98 -35.76 -19.92
CA THR A 6 10.90 -34.36 -19.53
C THR A 6 10.57 -34.28 -18.07
N ARG A 7 11.58 -34.10 -17.22
CA ARG A 7 11.41 -33.70 -15.82
C ARG A 7 10.90 -32.27 -15.82
N SER A 8 9.61 -32.11 -15.60
CA SER A 8 9.02 -30.84 -15.17
C SER A 8 9.63 -30.47 -13.81
N GLY A 9 10.60 -29.55 -13.82
CA GLY A 9 11.17 -28.98 -12.63
C GLY A 9 10.13 -28.08 -11.93
N ALA A 10 9.37 -28.64 -11.01
CA ALA A 10 8.70 -27.84 -9.99
C ALA A 10 9.80 -27.10 -9.23
N ARG A 11 9.98 -25.82 -9.53
CA ARG A 11 10.86 -24.92 -8.79
C ARG A 11 10.32 -24.92 -7.36
N ALA A 12 11.00 -25.62 -6.44
CA ALA A 12 10.68 -25.60 -5.03
C ALA A 12 10.51 -24.14 -4.61
N ALA A 13 9.40 -23.82 -3.93
CA ALA A 13 9.19 -22.51 -3.37
C ALA A 13 10.43 -22.22 -2.51
N ALA A 14 11.29 -21.32 -2.98
CA ALA A 14 12.50 -20.97 -2.26
C ALA A 14 12.02 -20.51 -0.87
N ALA A 15 12.60 -21.10 0.18
CA ALA A 15 12.36 -20.65 1.54
C ALA A 15 12.59 -19.14 1.55
N PHE A 16 11.63 -18.39 2.08
CA PHE A 16 11.72 -16.94 2.17
C PHE A 16 13.06 -16.60 2.84
N PRO A 17 13.87 -15.67 2.32
CA PRO A 17 15.20 -15.43 2.83
C PRO A 17 15.11 -15.00 4.30
N GLY A 18 15.71 -15.79 5.20
CA GLY A 18 15.68 -15.62 6.66
C GLY A 18 16.38 -14.36 7.21
N ASN A 19 16.72 -13.41 6.34
CA ASN A 19 17.41 -12.16 6.69
C ASN A 19 16.55 -10.91 6.58
N ILE A 20 15.24 -11.03 6.35
CA ILE A 20 14.32 -9.88 6.36
C ILE A 20 14.09 -9.46 7.81
N THR A 21 14.38 -8.20 8.10
CA THR A 21 14.19 -7.58 9.42
C THR A 21 13.16 -6.47 9.41
N THR A 22 12.87 -5.90 8.24
CA THR A 22 12.01 -4.74 8.06
C THR A 22 10.94 -5.02 7.02
N LEU A 23 9.72 -4.62 7.32
CA LEU A 23 8.59 -4.63 6.39
C LEU A 23 8.20 -3.18 6.12
N VAL A 24 8.25 -2.77 4.86
CA VAL A 24 7.85 -1.44 4.42
C VAL A 24 6.53 -1.56 3.67
N PHE A 25 5.50 -0.89 4.15
CA PHE A 25 4.16 -1.00 3.61
C PHE A 25 3.75 0.27 2.85
N ASP A 26 3.24 0.11 1.64
CA ASP A 26 2.32 1.07 1.08
C ASP A 26 1.03 1.10 1.91
N VAL A 27 0.38 2.26 1.98
CA VAL A 27 -0.80 2.46 2.83
C VAL A 27 -2.08 2.58 2.01
N LEU A 28 -2.13 3.57 1.09
CA LEU A 28 -3.33 3.87 0.31
C LEU A 28 -3.65 2.74 -0.68
N GLY A 29 -4.85 2.17 -0.58
CA GLY A 29 -5.26 1.01 -1.38
C GLY A 29 -4.68 -0.33 -0.91
N THR A 30 -3.54 -0.34 -0.21
CA THR A 30 -2.88 -1.56 0.31
C THR A 30 -3.35 -1.94 1.71
N VAL A 31 -3.26 -1.01 2.65
CA VAL A 31 -3.65 -1.20 4.06
C VAL A 31 -5.06 -0.66 4.33
N VAL A 32 -5.42 0.43 3.66
CA VAL A 32 -6.75 1.04 3.74
C VAL A 32 -7.51 0.88 2.42
N ASP A 33 -8.84 0.73 2.50
CA ASP A 33 -9.75 0.68 1.35
C ASP A 33 -10.09 2.10 0.89
N GLU A 34 -9.24 2.66 0.06
CA GLU A 34 -9.44 4.01 -0.48
C GLU A 34 -10.67 4.06 -1.39
N THR A 35 -10.73 3.20 -2.40
CA THR A 35 -11.80 3.20 -3.40
C THR A 35 -13.18 2.95 -2.79
N GLY A 36 -13.29 1.96 -1.91
CA GLY A 36 -14.56 1.63 -1.27
C GLY A 36 -15.03 2.74 -0.33
N THR A 37 -14.11 3.33 0.46
CA THR A 37 -14.45 4.43 1.37
C THR A 37 -14.90 5.67 0.60
N VAL A 38 -14.13 6.11 -0.40
CA VAL A 38 -14.48 7.28 -1.24
C VAL A 38 -15.83 7.08 -1.94
N THR A 39 -16.06 5.89 -2.49
CA THR A 39 -17.34 5.58 -3.16
C THR A 39 -18.52 5.62 -2.19
N GLN A 40 -18.36 5.13 -0.96
CA GLN A 40 -19.41 5.14 0.05
C GLN A 40 -19.71 6.57 0.52
N GLU A 41 -18.70 7.38 0.81
CA GLU A 41 -18.86 8.78 1.23
C GLU A 41 -19.56 9.63 0.16
N LEU A 42 -19.22 9.42 -1.11
CA LEU A 42 -19.93 10.05 -2.23
C LEU A 42 -21.37 9.56 -2.35
N ALA A 43 -21.63 8.26 -2.15
CA ALA A 43 -22.98 7.72 -2.19
C ALA A 43 -23.87 8.31 -1.08
N ASP A 44 -23.32 8.48 0.10
CA ASP A 44 -24.01 9.09 1.24
C ASP A 44 -24.30 10.59 0.97
N ALA A 45 -23.34 11.32 0.42
CA ALA A 45 -23.52 12.72 0.02
C ALA A 45 -24.58 12.86 -1.10
N PHE A 46 -24.61 11.96 -2.07
CA PHE A 46 -25.55 12.01 -3.19
C PHE A 46 -26.97 11.50 -2.81
N ALA A 47 -27.09 10.69 -1.78
CA ALA A 47 -28.40 10.20 -1.30
C ALA A 47 -29.34 11.37 -0.93
N ALA A 48 -28.81 12.45 -0.38
CA ALA A 48 -29.57 13.67 -0.06
C ALA A 48 -30.16 14.37 -1.30
N THR A 49 -29.61 14.11 -2.51
CA THR A 49 -30.09 14.67 -3.78
C THR A 49 -31.03 13.73 -4.55
N GLY A 50 -31.29 12.54 -4.01
CA GLY A 50 -32.06 11.49 -4.70
C GLY A 50 -31.29 10.73 -5.77
N ALA A 51 -29.98 10.97 -5.93
CA ALA A 51 -29.14 10.25 -6.86
C ALA A 51 -28.74 8.88 -6.29
N GLY A 52 -28.65 7.90 -7.19
CA GLY A 52 -28.28 6.52 -6.80
C GLY A 52 -26.78 6.32 -6.62
N ARG A 53 -26.37 5.05 -6.36
CA ARG A 53 -24.97 4.67 -6.15
C ARG A 53 -24.11 4.75 -7.42
N GLU A 54 -24.70 4.61 -8.60
CA GLU A 54 -23.93 4.60 -9.85
C GLU A 54 -23.21 5.93 -10.13
N PRO A 55 -23.85 7.11 -9.97
CA PRO A 55 -23.15 8.39 -10.06
C PRO A 55 -22.00 8.53 -9.05
N ALA A 56 -22.16 8.02 -7.84
CA ALA A 56 -21.10 8.04 -6.81
C ALA A 56 -19.87 7.24 -7.24
N ARG A 57 -20.09 6.05 -7.82
CA ARG A 57 -19.00 5.22 -8.32
C ARG A 57 -18.26 5.87 -9.49
N ALA A 58 -18.99 6.41 -10.44
CA ALA A 58 -18.41 7.12 -11.59
C ALA A 58 -17.60 8.34 -11.13
N THR A 59 -18.14 9.13 -10.20
CA THR A 59 -17.44 10.28 -9.61
C THR A 59 -16.20 9.85 -8.83
N ALA A 60 -16.26 8.77 -8.05
CA ALA A 60 -15.10 8.23 -7.32
C ALA A 60 -13.97 7.83 -8.29
N GLN A 61 -14.30 7.14 -9.37
CA GLN A 61 -13.32 6.75 -10.39
C GLN A 61 -12.68 7.98 -11.06
N LEU A 62 -13.50 8.98 -11.43
CA LEU A 62 -13.00 10.20 -12.03
C LEU A 62 -12.13 10.98 -11.03
N TRP A 63 -12.52 11.06 -9.77
CA TRP A 63 -11.73 11.70 -8.72
C TRP A 63 -10.35 11.06 -8.58
N GLN A 64 -10.28 9.73 -8.49
CA GLN A 64 -9.00 9.01 -8.42
C GLN A 64 -8.14 9.23 -9.68
N GLN A 65 -8.74 9.24 -10.87
CA GLN A 65 -8.01 9.53 -12.11
C GLN A 65 -7.45 10.96 -12.12
N ARG A 66 -8.24 11.95 -11.67
CA ARG A 66 -7.79 13.33 -11.56
C ARG A 66 -6.66 13.49 -10.56
N LEU A 67 -6.79 12.87 -9.37
CA LEU A 67 -5.75 12.87 -8.35
C LEU A 67 -4.45 12.26 -8.88
N ALA A 68 -4.51 11.10 -9.52
CA ALA A 68 -3.34 10.47 -10.12
C ALA A 68 -2.67 11.38 -11.16
N GLY A 69 -3.45 12.04 -12.03
CA GLY A 69 -2.92 12.99 -13.00
C GLY A 69 -2.25 14.22 -12.36
N LEU A 70 -2.82 14.74 -11.26
CA LEU A 70 -2.22 15.85 -10.51
C LEU A 70 -0.90 15.43 -9.85
N VAL A 71 -0.86 14.27 -9.22
CA VAL A 71 0.34 13.69 -8.62
C VAL A 71 1.46 13.55 -9.66
N GLU A 72 1.14 13.03 -10.85
CA GLU A 72 2.11 12.89 -11.94
C GLU A 72 2.66 14.25 -12.41
N ARG A 73 1.83 15.28 -12.55
CA ARG A 73 2.30 16.62 -12.93
C ARG A 73 3.25 17.23 -11.90
N VAL A 74 2.94 17.08 -10.61
CA VAL A 74 3.81 17.50 -9.52
C VAL A 74 5.14 16.73 -9.56
N ARG A 75 5.07 15.41 -9.72
CA ARG A 75 6.26 14.54 -9.78
C ARG A 75 7.19 14.86 -10.94
N HIS A 76 6.63 15.23 -12.09
CA HIS A 76 7.40 15.65 -13.26
C HIS A 76 7.86 17.11 -13.23
N GLY A 77 7.51 17.87 -12.19
CA GLY A 77 7.86 19.30 -12.08
C GLY A 77 7.05 20.20 -13.01
N GLU A 78 5.98 19.69 -13.61
CA GLU A 78 5.04 20.45 -14.44
C GLU A 78 4.17 21.38 -13.58
N GLU A 79 3.95 21.02 -12.32
CA GLU A 79 3.32 21.84 -11.29
C GLU A 79 4.19 21.91 -10.04
N PRO A 80 4.12 23.03 -9.27
CA PRO A 80 4.82 23.12 -7.99
C PRO A 80 4.29 22.07 -7.01
N TRP A 81 5.12 21.71 -6.02
CA TRP A 81 4.72 20.82 -4.94
C TRP A 81 3.45 21.31 -4.25
N GLN A 82 2.51 20.41 -4.08
CA GLN A 82 1.31 20.54 -3.26
C GLN A 82 1.16 19.23 -2.47
N ASP A 83 0.67 19.31 -1.24
CA ASP A 83 0.40 18.13 -0.42
C ASP A 83 -0.78 17.32 -0.95
N ASN A 84 -0.91 16.07 -0.46
CA ASN A 84 -1.96 15.16 -0.93
C ASN A 84 -3.37 15.68 -0.68
N ASP A 85 -3.63 16.37 0.43
CA ASP A 85 -4.96 16.90 0.75
C ASP A 85 -5.36 18.01 -0.21
N THR A 86 -4.43 18.90 -0.55
CA THR A 86 -4.62 19.95 -1.54
C THR A 86 -4.92 19.37 -2.92
N LEU A 87 -4.15 18.36 -3.36
CA LEU A 87 -4.39 17.70 -4.65
C LEU A 87 -5.71 16.92 -4.65
N ARG A 88 -6.04 16.25 -3.55
CA ARG A 88 -7.29 15.50 -3.40
C ARG A 88 -8.51 16.42 -3.47
N ARG A 89 -8.46 17.57 -2.80
CA ARG A 89 -9.51 18.59 -2.86
C ARG A 89 -9.72 19.10 -4.28
N ARG A 90 -8.65 19.48 -4.96
CA ARG A 90 -8.67 19.95 -6.35
C ARG A 90 -9.22 18.88 -7.30
N ALA A 91 -8.78 17.64 -7.15
CA ALA A 91 -9.27 16.52 -7.94
C ALA A 91 -10.77 16.27 -7.73
N LEU A 92 -11.29 16.47 -6.51
CA LEU A 92 -12.72 16.38 -6.21
C LEU A 92 -13.51 17.47 -6.96
N GLU A 93 -13.05 18.72 -6.91
CA GLU A 93 -13.67 19.82 -7.65
C GLU A 93 -13.77 19.51 -9.15
N GLU A 94 -12.65 19.08 -9.75
CA GLU A 94 -12.60 18.70 -11.17
C GLU A 94 -13.53 17.52 -11.49
N ALA A 95 -13.61 16.52 -10.61
CA ALA A 95 -14.46 15.35 -10.80
C ALA A 95 -15.96 15.68 -10.73
N LEU A 96 -16.36 16.53 -9.78
CA LEU A 96 -17.76 16.96 -9.63
C LEU A 96 -18.22 17.79 -10.84
N LEU A 97 -17.36 18.68 -11.34
CA LEU A 97 -17.67 19.52 -12.52
C LEU A 97 -17.79 18.71 -13.80
N ALA A 98 -16.92 17.71 -14.00
CA ALA A 98 -16.85 16.96 -15.25
C ALA A 98 -17.82 15.77 -15.31
N GLY A 99 -18.23 15.22 -14.17
CA GLY A 99 -18.94 13.93 -14.11
C GLY A 99 -20.47 14.02 -14.22
N GLY A 100 -21.08 15.20 -14.36
CA GLY A 100 -22.53 15.35 -14.29
C GLY A 100 -23.09 14.93 -12.91
N ALA A 101 -22.25 14.95 -11.90
CA ALA A 101 -22.59 14.59 -10.52
C ALA A 101 -23.60 15.59 -9.95
N PRO A 102 -24.40 15.17 -8.94
CA PRO A 102 -25.21 16.11 -8.18
C PRO A 102 -24.35 17.24 -7.60
N ALA A 103 -24.93 18.43 -7.49
CA ALA A 103 -24.24 19.57 -6.90
C ALA A 103 -23.90 19.29 -5.44
N VAL A 104 -22.62 19.34 -5.10
CA VAL A 104 -22.11 19.22 -3.75
C VAL A 104 -21.42 20.53 -3.38
N THR A 105 -21.86 21.17 -2.31
CA THR A 105 -21.36 22.47 -1.87
C THR A 105 -21.27 22.56 -0.36
N GLY A 106 -20.60 23.60 0.14
CA GLY A 106 -20.55 23.92 1.56
C GLY A 106 -19.92 22.80 2.40
N GLU A 107 -20.52 22.51 3.54
CA GLU A 107 -20.00 21.52 4.51
C GLU A 107 -19.85 20.10 3.92
N THR A 108 -20.76 19.71 3.02
CA THR A 108 -20.66 18.38 2.36
C THR A 108 -19.43 18.30 1.48
N PHE A 109 -19.11 19.35 0.74
CA PHE A 109 -17.88 19.38 -0.07
C PHE A 109 -16.63 19.32 0.83
N GLU A 110 -16.58 20.12 1.90
CA GLU A 110 -15.45 20.11 2.85
C GLU A 110 -15.28 18.73 3.50
N HIS A 111 -16.40 18.11 3.86
CA HIS A 111 -16.37 16.75 4.40
C HIS A 111 -15.77 15.75 3.40
N LEU A 112 -16.22 15.77 2.14
CA LEU A 112 -15.67 14.90 1.10
C LEU A 112 -14.19 15.18 0.81
N ALA A 113 -13.80 16.45 0.73
CA ALA A 113 -12.42 16.84 0.46
C ALA A 113 -11.44 16.26 1.51
N GLN A 114 -11.90 16.06 2.75
CA GLN A 114 -11.12 15.48 3.84
C GLN A 114 -11.30 13.97 4.01
N VAL A 115 -11.90 13.27 3.03
CA VAL A 115 -12.11 11.81 3.13
C VAL A 115 -10.81 11.04 3.32
N GLY A 116 -9.70 11.58 2.84
CA GLY A 116 -8.37 11.01 3.01
C GLY A 116 -8.01 10.68 4.46
N HIS A 117 -8.49 11.48 5.43
CA HIS A 117 -8.27 11.27 6.86
C HIS A 117 -9.16 10.20 7.50
N ARG A 118 -10.14 9.65 6.75
CA ARG A 118 -11.15 8.71 7.25
C ARG A 118 -11.26 7.42 6.44
N LEU A 119 -10.24 7.13 5.60
CA LEU A 119 -10.20 5.89 4.86
C LEU A 119 -10.20 4.70 5.81
N ARG A 120 -11.03 3.69 5.51
CA ARG A 120 -11.20 2.55 6.38
C ARG A 120 -10.11 1.52 6.13
N PRO A 121 -9.48 0.96 7.17
CA PRO A 121 -8.58 -0.17 6.99
C PRO A 121 -9.30 -1.37 6.35
N TRP A 122 -8.57 -2.11 5.54
CA TRP A 122 -9.03 -3.46 5.18
C TRP A 122 -9.20 -4.30 6.45
N PRO A 123 -10.23 -5.15 6.54
CA PRO A 123 -10.55 -5.90 7.78
C PRO A 123 -9.39 -6.74 8.32
N ASP A 124 -8.49 -7.18 7.45
CA ASP A 124 -7.32 -7.98 7.80
C ASP A 124 -6.10 -7.16 8.25
N ALA A 125 -6.11 -5.82 8.02
CA ALA A 125 -4.91 -5.00 8.18
C ALA A 125 -4.51 -4.77 9.65
N PRO A 126 -5.38 -4.35 10.58
CA PRO A 126 -4.97 -4.05 11.95
C PRO A 126 -4.36 -5.26 12.66
N ALA A 127 -5.02 -6.42 12.58
CA ALA A 127 -4.55 -7.64 13.23
C ALA A 127 -3.24 -8.17 12.61
N ALA A 128 -3.11 -8.11 11.28
CA ALA A 128 -1.91 -8.54 10.59
C ALA A 128 -0.70 -7.65 10.93
N LEU A 129 -0.86 -6.32 10.92
CA LEU A 129 0.19 -5.37 11.28
C LEU A 129 0.64 -5.55 12.73
N ALA A 130 -0.31 -5.65 13.68
CA ALA A 130 0.00 -5.88 15.09
C ALA A 130 0.75 -7.20 15.32
N ARG A 131 0.43 -8.25 14.57
CA ARG A 131 1.13 -9.54 14.61
C ARG A 131 2.54 -9.43 14.04
N LEU A 132 2.70 -8.80 12.87
CA LEU A 132 4.00 -8.62 12.21
C LEU A 132 4.93 -7.74 13.04
N ALA A 133 4.41 -6.71 13.70
CA ALA A 133 5.17 -5.79 14.54
C ALA A 133 5.87 -6.47 15.73
N ARG A 134 5.47 -7.71 16.10
CA ARG A 134 6.14 -8.49 17.15
C ARG A 134 7.44 -9.14 16.67
N HIS A 135 7.66 -9.22 15.38
CA HIS A 135 8.78 -9.97 14.79
C HIS A 135 9.65 -9.12 13.86
N PHE A 136 9.10 -8.03 13.31
CA PHE A 136 9.74 -7.19 12.30
C PHE A 136 9.61 -5.71 12.67
N ALA A 137 10.52 -4.88 12.21
CA ALA A 137 10.28 -3.45 12.13
C ALA A 137 9.21 -3.21 11.04
N VAL A 138 8.07 -2.65 11.41
CA VAL A 138 6.95 -2.37 10.50
C VAL A 138 6.89 -0.87 10.23
N VAL A 139 7.10 -0.50 8.99
CA VAL A 139 7.24 0.88 8.52
C VAL A 139 6.15 1.18 7.50
N ALA A 140 5.44 2.28 7.64
CA ALA A 140 4.59 2.83 6.60
C ALA A 140 5.40 3.75 5.69
N LEU A 141 5.23 3.64 4.36
CA LEU A 141 5.75 4.57 3.36
C LEU A 141 4.63 4.94 2.41
N THR A 142 4.16 6.20 2.46
CA THR A 142 2.89 6.59 1.87
C THR A 142 2.94 7.93 1.14
N ASN A 143 2.11 8.04 0.08
CA ASN A 143 1.80 9.30 -0.58
C ASN A 143 0.78 10.17 0.20
N ALA A 144 0.18 9.64 1.26
CA ALA A 144 -0.64 10.44 2.18
C ALA A 144 0.23 11.45 2.93
N GLY A 145 -0.30 12.65 3.18
CA GLY A 145 0.33 13.61 4.07
C GLY A 145 0.52 13.04 5.48
N LEU A 146 1.51 13.54 6.22
CA LEU A 146 1.84 12.98 7.54
C LEU A 146 0.64 13.08 8.51
N ALA A 147 -0.11 14.18 8.50
CA ALA A 147 -1.32 14.34 9.31
C ALA A 147 -2.39 13.31 8.92
N GLN A 148 -2.68 13.19 7.62
CA GLN A 148 -3.61 12.21 7.08
C GLN A 148 -3.24 10.78 7.50
N ALA A 149 -1.99 10.38 7.31
CA ALA A 149 -1.53 9.03 7.66
C ALA A 149 -1.56 8.77 9.17
N THR A 150 -1.35 9.81 9.99
CA THR A 150 -1.50 9.73 11.46
C THR A 150 -2.95 9.50 11.85
N ASP A 151 -3.88 10.26 11.29
CA ASP A 151 -5.31 10.12 11.57
C ASP A 151 -5.83 8.74 11.15
N LEU A 152 -5.44 8.27 9.95
CA LEU A 152 -5.77 6.92 9.48
C LEU A 152 -5.26 5.84 10.43
N SER A 153 -4.04 6.01 10.93
CA SER A 153 -3.42 5.03 11.82
C SER A 153 -4.12 4.99 13.18
N ALA A 154 -4.41 6.16 13.74
CA ALA A 154 -5.10 6.29 15.03
C ALA A 154 -6.53 5.73 14.96
N ALA A 155 -7.32 6.17 13.97
CA ALA A 155 -8.71 5.74 13.79
C ALA A 155 -8.82 4.27 13.40
N GLY A 156 -7.87 3.77 12.61
CA GLY A 156 -7.86 2.41 12.08
C GLY A 156 -7.19 1.37 12.97
N GLY A 157 -6.57 1.76 14.09
CA GLY A 157 -5.80 0.87 14.95
C GLY A 157 -4.59 0.24 14.22
N LEU A 158 -3.99 0.98 13.29
CA LEU A 158 -2.84 0.53 12.52
C LEU A 158 -1.56 0.66 13.34
N THR A 159 -0.79 -0.41 13.43
CA THR A 159 0.43 -0.45 14.25
C THR A 159 1.67 -0.27 13.36
N TRP A 160 2.39 0.82 13.55
CA TRP A 160 3.65 1.14 12.90
C TRP A 160 4.75 1.37 13.93
N HIS A 161 5.99 0.97 13.63
CA HIS A 161 7.18 1.42 14.36
C HIS A 161 7.66 2.77 13.82
N CYS A 162 7.42 3.04 12.55
CA CYS A 162 7.71 4.31 11.93
C CYS A 162 6.70 4.59 10.82
N LEU A 163 6.34 5.86 10.63
CA LEU A 163 5.49 6.33 9.55
C LEU A 163 6.26 7.39 8.76
N LEU A 164 6.45 7.14 7.47
CA LEU A 164 7.15 8.00 6.53
C LEU A 164 6.19 8.48 5.45
N SER A 165 6.10 9.78 5.29
CA SER A 165 5.29 10.45 4.27
C SER A 165 6.19 11.04 3.20
N THR A 166 5.71 11.03 1.96
CA THR A 166 6.36 11.70 0.83
C THR A 166 6.41 13.23 0.98
N ASP A 167 5.63 13.81 1.90
CA ASP A 167 5.70 15.24 2.24
C ASP A 167 7.10 15.70 2.59
N GLU A 168 7.90 14.83 3.23
CA GLU A 168 9.27 15.13 3.64
C GLU A 168 10.17 15.49 2.47
N LEU A 169 9.95 14.83 1.33
CA LEU A 169 10.74 15.03 0.11
C LEU A 169 10.09 15.99 -0.90
N ARG A 170 8.86 16.37 -0.66
CA ARG A 170 8.06 17.17 -1.61
C ARG A 170 8.01 16.55 -3.01
N THR A 171 7.81 15.25 -3.06
CA THR A 171 7.58 14.45 -4.25
C THR A 171 6.63 13.31 -3.93
N TYR A 172 6.36 12.44 -4.88
CA TYR A 172 5.45 11.31 -4.74
C TYR A 172 6.10 10.03 -5.26
N LYS A 173 5.66 8.87 -4.75
CA LYS A 173 5.93 7.59 -5.42
C LYS A 173 5.44 7.68 -6.89
N PRO A 174 6.12 7.07 -7.85
CA PRO A 174 7.28 6.17 -7.71
C PRO A 174 8.66 6.85 -7.84
N ASP A 175 8.84 8.08 -7.36
CA ASP A 175 10.17 8.70 -7.34
C ASP A 175 11.15 7.84 -6.50
N PRO A 176 12.32 7.44 -7.05
CA PRO A 176 13.29 6.60 -6.32
C PRO A 176 13.74 7.18 -4.98
N ALA A 177 13.77 8.51 -4.83
CA ALA A 177 14.12 9.15 -3.57
C ALA A 177 13.17 8.78 -2.43
N VAL A 178 11.88 8.51 -2.75
CA VAL A 178 10.90 8.08 -1.76
C VAL A 178 11.26 6.73 -1.16
N TYR A 179 11.72 5.79 -2.00
CA TYR A 179 12.11 4.45 -1.53
C TYR A 179 13.43 4.45 -0.77
N SER A 180 14.22 5.54 -0.85
CA SER A 180 15.42 5.74 -0.04
C SER A 180 15.11 6.20 1.40
N LEU A 181 13.92 6.79 1.67
CA LEU A 181 13.57 7.29 3.00
C LEU A 181 13.74 6.27 4.15
N PRO A 182 13.28 5.00 4.05
CA PRO A 182 13.50 4.02 5.11
C PRO A 182 14.98 3.75 5.35
N MET A 183 15.80 3.76 4.31
CA MET A 183 17.25 3.58 4.42
C MET A 183 17.89 4.75 5.15
N ASP A 184 17.55 5.97 4.76
CA ASP A 184 18.15 7.21 5.29
C ASP A 184 17.71 7.48 6.74
N ARG A 185 16.48 7.15 7.10
CA ARG A 185 15.90 7.47 8.42
C ARG A 185 16.08 6.36 9.44
N LEU A 186 16.11 5.09 9.00
CA LEU A 186 16.12 3.92 9.87
C LEU A 186 17.39 3.08 9.72
N ALA A 187 18.30 3.48 8.83
CA ALA A 187 19.53 2.73 8.51
C ALA A 187 19.26 1.27 8.12
N VAL A 188 18.12 1.00 7.45
CA VAL A 188 17.76 -0.33 7.00
C VAL A 188 18.32 -0.60 5.61
N ALA A 189 18.78 -1.82 5.36
CA ALA A 189 19.26 -2.21 4.04
C ALA A 189 18.08 -2.69 3.17
N PRO A 190 17.94 -2.25 1.90
CA PRO A 190 16.85 -2.68 1.01
C PRO A 190 16.77 -4.20 0.87
N ALA A 191 17.94 -4.86 0.73
CA ALA A 191 18.00 -6.32 0.60
C ALA A 191 17.49 -7.09 1.84
N HIS A 192 17.43 -6.43 3.00
CA HIS A 192 16.87 -6.97 4.25
C HIS A 192 15.48 -6.43 4.54
N SER A 193 14.88 -5.77 3.58
CA SER A 193 13.55 -5.16 3.68
C SER A 193 12.60 -5.77 2.64
N LEU A 194 11.39 -6.05 3.07
CA LEU A 194 10.30 -6.51 2.22
C LEU A 194 9.32 -5.36 2.02
N PHE A 195 9.20 -4.89 0.78
CA PHE A 195 8.19 -3.90 0.41
C PHE A 195 6.86 -4.60 0.10
N VAL A 196 5.80 -4.16 0.74
CA VAL A 196 4.46 -4.77 0.66
C VAL A 196 3.49 -3.78 0.04
N ALA A 197 2.89 -4.12 -1.10
CA ALA A 197 1.90 -3.29 -1.75
C ALA A 197 0.86 -4.11 -2.51
N ALA A 198 -0.29 -3.48 -2.80
CA ALA A 198 -1.29 -4.00 -3.72
C ALA A 198 -1.09 -3.48 -5.15
N HIS A 199 -0.26 -2.46 -5.33
CA HIS A 199 -0.03 -1.79 -6.60
C HIS A 199 1.22 -2.32 -7.31
N PRO A 200 1.09 -2.88 -8.53
CA PRO A 200 2.23 -3.37 -9.31
C PRO A 200 3.31 -2.32 -9.55
N TRP A 201 2.91 -1.10 -9.91
CA TRP A 201 3.84 0.01 -10.18
C TRP A 201 4.71 0.38 -8.96
N ASP A 202 4.13 0.29 -7.73
CA ASP A 202 4.84 0.60 -6.48
C ASP A 202 5.84 -0.51 -6.12
N LEU A 203 5.46 -1.79 -6.33
CA LEU A 203 6.36 -2.94 -6.17
C LEU A 203 7.50 -2.93 -7.17
N ASP A 204 7.24 -2.51 -8.41
CA ASP A 204 8.25 -2.44 -9.45
C ASP A 204 9.31 -1.39 -9.11
N ALA A 205 8.88 -0.20 -8.71
CA ALA A 205 9.80 0.86 -8.29
C ALA A 205 10.59 0.47 -7.02
N ALA A 206 9.94 -0.17 -6.05
CA ALA A 206 10.63 -0.69 -4.86
C ALA A 206 11.68 -1.75 -5.24
N HIS A 207 11.35 -2.66 -6.18
CA HIS A 207 12.28 -3.67 -6.67
C HIS A 207 13.51 -3.05 -7.34
N GLU A 208 13.33 -2.03 -8.17
CA GLU A 208 14.42 -1.27 -8.79
C GLU A 208 15.33 -0.60 -7.75
N CYS A 209 14.77 -0.23 -6.59
CA CYS A 209 15.52 0.30 -5.45
C CYS A 209 16.13 -0.80 -4.55
N GLY A 210 16.07 -2.07 -4.94
CA GLY A 210 16.74 -3.19 -4.29
C GLY A 210 15.95 -3.87 -3.17
N TYR A 211 14.67 -3.52 -2.97
CA TYR A 211 13.79 -4.20 -2.03
C TYR A 211 13.41 -5.61 -2.51
N ARG A 212 13.19 -6.50 -1.56
CA ARG A 212 12.33 -7.67 -1.77
C ARG A 212 10.88 -7.20 -1.83
N THR A 213 10.03 -7.92 -2.57
CA THR A 213 8.67 -7.47 -2.86
C THR A 213 7.61 -8.49 -2.50
N ALA A 214 6.51 -8.02 -1.94
CA ALA A 214 5.34 -8.83 -1.62
C ALA A 214 4.07 -8.18 -2.19
N LEU A 215 3.46 -8.85 -3.16
CA LEU A 215 2.15 -8.47 -3.68
C LEU A 215 1.06 -9.00 -2.75
N VAL A 216 0.24 -8.11 -2.20
CA VAL A 216 -1.00 -8.45 -1.52
C VAL A 216 -2.19 -8.11 -2.40
N ARG A 217 -3.15 -9.04 -2.52
CA ARG A 217 -4.34 -8.80 -3.35
C ARG A 217 -5.35 -7.94 -2.61
N ARG A 218 -5.90 -6.97 -3.35
CA ARG A 218 -7.02 -6.14 -2.89
C ARG A 218 -8.12 -6.10 -3.96
N PRO A 219 -9.39 -6.04 -3.57
CA PRO A 219 -10.49 -5.82 -4.51
C PRO A 219 -10.27 -4.52 -5.29
N GLY A 220 -10.40 -4.57 -6.62
CA GLY A 220 -10.24 -3.40 -7.49
C GLY A 220 -8.81 -2.95 -7.78
N ALA A 221 -7.80 -3.55 -7.15
CA ALA A 221 -6.41 -3.24 -7.49
C ALA A 221 -6.02 -3.82 -8.86
N ASP A 222 -5.07 -3.16 -9.52
CA ASP A 222 -4.52 -3.59 -10.79
C ASP A 222 -3.89 -4.97 -10.69
N ARG A 223 -3.96 -5.72 -11.78
CA ARG A 223 -3.32 -7.03 -11.88
C ARG A 223 -1.98 -6.87 -12.61
N PRO A 224 -0.90 -7.38 -12.04
CA PRO A 224 0.36 -7.38 -12.76
C PRO A 224 0.32 -8.33 -13.96
N ASP A 225 1.03 -7.98 -15.03
CA ASP A 225 1.17 -8.82 -16.21
C ASP A 225 1.86 -10.15 -15.88
N ASP A 226 2.91 -10.08 -15.07
CA ASP A 226 3.59 -11.27 -14.54
C ASP A 226 3.69 -11.18 -12.99
N PRO A 227 2.77 -11.80 -12.26
CA PRO A 227 2.85 -11.84 -10.81
C PRO A 227 4.02 -12.69 -10.29
N ALA A 228 4.65 -13.54 -11.13
CA ALA A 228 5.76 -14.41 -10.70
C ALA A 228 7.05 -13.62 -10.43
N ARG A 229 7.14 -12.38 -10.88
CA ARG A 229 8.28 -11.48 -10.64
C ARG A 229 8.45 -11.03 -9.19
N TYR A 230 7.38 -11.08 -8.38
CA TYR A 230 7.43 -10.69 -6.96
C TYR A 230 7.85 -11.88 -6.09
N ASP A 231 8.66 -11.61 -5.05
CA ASP A 231 9.19 -12.65 -4.14
C ASP A 231 8.07 -13.36 -3.38
N LEU A 232 7.05 -12.62 -2.95
CA LEU A 232 5.86 -13.16 -2.28
C LEU A 232 4.58 -12.69 -2.98
N ARG A 233 3.56 -13.55 -2.91
CA ARG A 233 2.20 -13.25 -3.39
C ARG A 233 1.21 -13.82 -2.39
N CYS A 234 0.39 -12.94 -1.84
CA CYS A 234 -0.56 -13.30 -0.79
C CYS A 234 -1.96 -12.80 -1.15
N PRO A 235 -3.02 -13.56 -0.84
CA PRO A 235 -4.40 -13.14 -1.08
C PRO A 235 -4.83 -11.97 -0.18
N GLY A 236 -4.06 -11.62 0.85
CA GLY A 236 -4.30 -10.52 1.79
C GLY A 236 -3.22 -10.47 2.86
N LEU A 237 -3.35 -9.54 3.81
CA LEU A 237 -2.35 -9.32 4.85
C LEU A 237 -2.33 -10.44 5.91
N THR A 238 -3.47 -11.07 6.19
CA THR A 238 -3.50 -12.26 7.08
C THR A 238 -2.57 -13.35 6.55
N ALA A 239 -2.71 -13.70 5.27
CA ALA A 239 -1.88 -14.76 4.67
C ALA A 239 -0.40 -14.35 4.58
N LEU A 240 -0.09 -13.06 4.40
CA LEU A 240 1.27 -12.56 4.48
C LEU A 240 1.83 -12.74 5.90
N ALA A 241 1.07 -12.36 6.93
CA ALA A 241 1.47 -12.49 8.32
C ALA A 241 1.71 -13.98 8.70
N ASP A 242 0.81 -14.88 8.29
CA ASP A 242 0.98 -16.33 8.52
C ASP A 242 2.31 -16.80 7.93
N ARG A 243 2.54 -16.51 6.65
CA ARG A 243 3.74 -16.95 5.93
C ARG A 243 5.05 -16.43 6.54
N LEU A 244 5.07 -15.17 6.98
CA LEU A 244 6.26 -14.55 7.54
C LEU A 244 6.54 -15.03 8.97
N THR A 245 5.51 -15.19 9.81
CA THR A 245 5.71 -15.65 11.20
C THR A 245 6.01 -17.13 11.27
N ASP A 246 5.46 -17.98 10.38
CA ASP A 246 5.82 -19.38 10.27
C ASP A 246 7.29 -19.56 9.85
N ALA A 247 7.78 -18.70 8.95
CA ALA A 247 9.19 -18.72 8.55
C ALA A 247 10.14 -18.35 9.70
N VAL A 248 9.75 -17.39 10.57
CA VAL A 248 10.51 -17.03 11.77
C VAL A 248 10.53 -18.21 12.76
N ALA A 249 9.39 -18.86 13.02
CA ALA A 249 9.29 -19.99 13.93
C ALA A 249 10.16 -21.18 13.47
N ASN A 250 10.14 -21.49 12.18
CA ASN A 250 10.92 -22.58 11.59
C ASN A 250 12.42 -22.25 11.52
N GLY A 251 12.81 -21.00 11.32
CA GLY A 251 14.20 -20.54 11.29
C GLY A 251 14.85 -20.55 12.68
N GLY A 252 14.08 -20.22 13.74
CA GLY A 252 14.51 -20.31 15.14
C GLY A 252 14.79 -21.76 15.59
N ALA A 253 13.93 -22.68 15.17
CA ALA A 253 14.10 -24.10 15.48
C ALA A 253 15.36 -24.75 14.86
N ALA A 254 15.80 -24.24 13.70
CA ALA A 254 17.01 -24.71 13.02
C ALA A 254 18.31 -24.20 13.70
N ALA A 255 18.26 -23.02 14.34
CA ALA A 255 19.41 -22.44 15.06
C ALA A 255 19.65 -23.09 16.40
N ASP A 256 18.58 -23.47 17.12
CA ASP A 256 18.70 -24.13 18.44
C ASP A 256 19.13 -25.61 18.34
N GLY A 257 18.89 -26.28 17.21
CA GLY A 257 19.29 -27.67 16.96
C GLY A 257 20.77 -27.86 16.65
N ALA A 258 21.53 -26.82 16.35
CA ALA A 258 22.97 -26.92 16.01
C ALA A 258 23.91 -26.72 17.19
N GLY A 259 23.41 -26.43 18.41
CA GLY A 259 24.20 -26.12 19.61
C GLY A 259 24.47 -27.27 20.59
N GLY A 260 24.11 -28.51 20.28
CA GLY A 260 24.15 -29.60 21.21
C GLY A 260 24.99 -30.80 20.76
N THR A 261 26.30 -30.66 20.68
CA THR A 261 27.23 -31.81 20.90
C THR A 261 28.66 -31.28 21.04
N ALA A 262 29.14 -31.14 22.20
CA ALA A 262 30.59 -31.26 22.49
C ALA A 262 30.77 -32.11 23.75
N PRO A 263 31.69 -33.08 23.70
CA PRO A 263 31.94 -34.01 24.78
C PRO A 263 32.67 -33.38 25.96
#